data_aa32b4c725c226d7487ab27c13240fec
#
_entry.id   aa32b4c725c226d7487ab27c13240fec
#
_cell.length_a   1.000
_cell.length_b   1.000
_cell.length_c   1.000
_cell.angle_alpha   90.00
_cell.angle_beta   90.00
_cell.angle_gamma   90.00
#
_symmetry.space_group_name_H-M   'P 1'
#
loop_
_entity.id
_entity.type
_entity.pdbx_description
1 polymer ?
#
loop_
_entity_poly.entity_id
_entity_poly.type
_entity_poly.pdbx_seq_one_letter_code
_entity_poly.pdbx_strand_id
1 'polypeptide(L)'
;NMSSKHNKVTKIKLKGFSNLVAFSCCFVPVLLGFALPLIVLAEHSMSNPKLFLDRALIDATWNTVFTGTIAAAFTVVLSIFMVFGMKSIKGRLPKITMPITTIGYAVPGAVLGVGILIPLAALDNGLADAIYYITQIDIGLIFTGTSFAIILAYIVRFFAIGQGATEAALGRISPNLEHAARSLGKSRTSVLNRIHLPIIKGSLGSAMLLVFVDCVKELPATLLLRPF
;
A
#
# COMPACT_ATOMS: atom_id res chain seq x y z
N ASN A 1 36.77 3.61 -0.43
CA ASN A 1 36.60 4.82 0.40
C ASN A 1 35.75 5.86 -0.33
N MET A 2 34.42 5.64 -0.40
CA MET A 2 33.49 6.72 -0.71
C MET A 2 32.94 7.22 0.62
N SER A 3 33.63 8.20 1.19
CA SER A 3 33.15 9.04 2.27
C SER A 3 31.89 9.76 1.76
N SER A 4 30.73 9.43 2.29
CA SER A 4 29.49 10.20 2.13
C SER A 4 29.75 11.60 2.69
N LYS A 5 30.18 12.54 1.83
CA LYS A 5 30.15 13.95 2.15
C LYS A 5 28.70 14.33 2.41
N HIS A 6 28.34 14.46 3.68
CA HIS A 6 27.14 15.16 4.10
C HIS A 6 27.25 16.59 3.56
N ASN A 7 26.67 16.83 2.39
CA ASN A 7 26.48 18.21 1.92
C ASN A 7 25.59 18.90 2.94
N LYS A 8 26.20 19.73 3.79
CA LYS A 8 25.45 20.62 4.67
C LYS A 8 24.59 21.51 3.78
N VAL A 9 23.28 21.30 3.83
CA VAL A 9 22.32 22.17 3.16
C VAL A 9 22.57 23.60 3.66
N THR A 10 23.01 24.48 2.77
CA THR A 10 23.24 25.89 3.08
C THR A 10 21.91 26.55 3.36
N LYS A 11 21.67 26.95 4.61
CA LYS A 11 20.47 27.66 5.00
C LYS A 11 20.56 29.09 4.49
N ILE A 12 19.71 29.47 3.55
CA ILE A 12 19.59 30.84 3.05
C ILE A 12 18.61 31.56 3.97
N LYS A 13 19.07 32.65 4.64
CA LYS A 13 18.21 33.49 5.43
C LYS A 13 17.51 34.52 4.53
N LEU A 14 16.22 34.29 4.30
CA LEU A 14 15.36 35.30 3.64
C LEU A 14 15.10 36.48 4.55
N LYS A 15 15.11 37.70 4.01
CA LYS A 15 14.86 38.93 4.76
C LYS A 15 13.73 39.77 4.11
N GLY A 16 12.97 40.49 4.90
CA GLY A 16 11.96 41.43 4.42
C GLY A 16 10.82 40.76 3.62
N PHE A 17 10.47 41.36 2.51
CA PHE A 17 9.34 40.95 1.67
C PHE A 17 9.48 39.52 1.12
N SER A 18 10.71 39.08 0.78
CA SER A 18 10.96 37.70 0.30
C SER A 18 10.61 36.64 1.34
N ASN A 19 10.79 36.93 2.62
CA ASN A 19 10.39 36.03 3.70
C ASN A 19 8.86 35.93 3.80
N LEU A 20 8.13 37.05 3.67
CA LEU A 20 6.68 37.05 3.66
C LEU A 20 6.10 36.27 2.47
N VAL A 21 6.65 36.48 1.27
CA VAL A 21 6.24 35.73 0.07
C VAL A 21 6.49 34.24 0.23
N ALA A 22 7.67 33.84 0.67
CA ALA A 22 8.01 32.42 0.89
C ALA A 22 7.08 31.78 1.94
N PHE A 23 6.80 32.48 3.04
CA PHE A 23 5.87 32.03 4.06
C PHE A 23 4.46 31.87 3.49
N SER A 24 3.95 32.87 2.77
CA SER A 24 2.62 32.81 2.17
C SER A 24 2.47 31.70 1.13
N CYS A 25 3.49 31.48 0.29
CA CYS A 25 3.49 30.38 -0.67
C CYS A 25 3.43 29.00 -0.03
N CYS A 26 3.97 28.84 1.18
CA CYS A 26 3.88 27.60 1.92
C CYS A 26 2.57 27.52 2.75
N PHE A 27 2.16 28.63 3.35
CA PHE A 27 1.04 28.67 4.29
C PHE A 27 -0.33 28.62 3.59
N VAL A 28 -0.50 29.34 2.47
CA VAL A 28 -1.78 29.41 1.76
C VAL A 28 -2.26 28.03 1.26
N PRO A 29 -1.43 27.20 0.63
CA PRO A 29 -1.85 25.83 0.26
C PRO A 29 -2.27 24.98 1.46
N VAL A 30 -1.58 25.12 2.61
CA VAL A 30 -1.94 24.39 3.83
C VAL A 30 -3.25 24.90 4.40
N LEU A 31 -3.46 26.22 4.43
CA LEU A 31 -4.70 26.84 4.90
C LEU A 31 -5.90 26.41 4.05
N LEU A 32 -5.78 26.52 2.73
CA LEU A 32 -6.89 26.24 1.79
C LEU A 32 -7.10 24.75 1.58
N GLY A 33 -6.02 23.95 1.51
CA GLY A 33 -6.09 22.52 1.20
C GLY A 33 -6.29 21.62 2.43
N PHE A 34 -5.99 22.10 3.62
CA PHE A 34 -6.11 21.32 4.84
C PHE A 34 -7.00 21.99 5.90
N ALA A 35 -6.64 23.22 6.32
CA ALA A 35 -7.34 23.84 7.44
C ALA A 35 -8.80 24.16 7.13
N LEU A 36 -9.08 24.73 5.96
CA LEU A 36 -10.45 25.07 5.55
C LEU A 36 -11.35 23.83 5.41
N PRO A 37 -11.00 22.77 4.67
CA PRO A 37 -11.80 21.55 4.64
C PRO A 37 -11.99 20.92 6.03
N LEU A 38 -10.95 20.94 6.87
CA LEU A 38 -11.03 20.40 8.22
C LEU A 38 -12.05 21.18 9.09
N ILE A 39 -12.05 22.51 9.01
CA ILE A 39 -13.01 23.38 9.74
C ILE A 39 -14.44 23.09 9.28
N VAL A 40 -14.67 23.04 7.95
CA VAL A 40 -15.99 22.76 7.39
C VAL A 40 -16.50 21.37 7.80
N LEU A 41 -15.66 20.35 7.74
CA LEU A 41 -16.02 19.00 8.18
C LEU A 41 -16.30 18.94 9.69
N ALA A 42 -15.48 19.63 10.50
CA ALA A 42 -15.69 19.71 11.95
C ALA A 42 -17.02 20.38 12.28
N GLU A 43 -17.35 21.51 11.63
CA GLU A 43 -18.61 22.21 11.84
C GLU A 43 -19.82 21.33 11.49
N HIS A 44 -19.82 20.67 10.34
CA HIS A 44 -20.88 19.74 9.95
C HIS A 44 -21.02 18.56 10.92
N SER A 45 -19.88 18.05 11.38
CA SER A 45 -19.83 16.95 12.33
C SER A 45 -20.41 17.32 13.70
N MET A 46 -20.06 18.52 14.20
CA MET A 46 -20.57 19.05 15.47
C MET A 46 -22.07 19.43 15.40
N SER A 47 -22.54 19.82 14.23
CA SER A 47 -23.96 20.16 14.00
C SER A 47 -24.86 18.93 14.04
N ASN A 48 -24.32 17.73 13.78
CA ASN A 48 -25.07 16.47 13.77
C ASN A 48 -24.37 15.38 14.61
N PRO A 49 -24.25 15.53 15.94
CA PRO A 49 -23.52 14.58 16.78
C PRO A 49 -24.13 13.15 16.78
N LYS A 50 -25.41 13.01 16.41
CA LYS A 50 -26.06 11.69 16.27
C LYS A 50 -25.44 10.83 15.19
N LEU A 51 -24.78 11.42 14.18
CA LEU A 51 -24.07 10.67 13.12
C LEU A 51 -22.95 9.80 13.67
N PHE A 52 -22.27 10.23 14.74
CA PHE A 52 -21.21 9.44 15.38
C PHE A 52 -21.69 8.17 16.05
N LEU A 53 -22.98 8.12 16.39
CA LEU A 53 -23.64 6.95 16.99
C LEU A 53 -24.40 6.12 15.96
N ASP A 54 -24.38 6.54 14.70
CA ASP A 54 -25.00 5.78 13.62
C ASP A 54 -24.24 4.47 13.39
N ARG A 55 -24.95 3.38 13.53
CA ARG A 55 -24.42 2.02 13.39
C ARG A 55 -23.84 1.80 12.00
N ALA A 56 -24.47 2.34 10.97
CA ALA A 56 -23.99 2.24 9.60
C ALA A 56 -22.61 2.92 9.42
N LEU A 57 -22.38 4.07 10.06
CA LEU A 57 -21.09 4.76 10.02
C LEU A 57 -20.01 3.98 10.77
N ILE A 58 -20.37 3.40 11.93
CA ILE A 58 -19.43 2.59 12.72
C ILE A 58 -19.03 1.34 11.93
N ASP A 59 -19.99 0.64 11.35
CA ASP A 59 -19.75 -0.57 10.55
C ASP A 59 -18.92 -0.26 9.30
N ALA A 60 -19.23 0.84 8.60
CA ALA A 60 -18.44 1.28 7.44
C ALA A 60 -17.00 1.63 7.83
N THR A 61 -16.81 2.31 8.97
CA THR A 61 -15.48 2.64 9.48
C THR A 61 -14.70 1.38 9.83
N TRP A 62 -15.34 0.45 10.52
CA TRP A 62 -14.73 -0.83 10.88
C TRP A 62 -14.31 -1.63 9.64
N ASN A 63 -15.21 -1.75 8.66
CA ASN A 63 -14.91 -2.43 7.40
C ASN A 63 -13.74 -1.77 6.64
N THR A 64 -13.68 -0.45 6.63
CA THR A 64 -12.59 0.30 6.00
C THR A 64 -11.25 0.03 6.69
N VAL A 65 -11.21 0.11 8.01
CA VAL A 65 -10.00 -0.15 8.81
C VAL A 65 -9.56 -1.60 8.64
N PHE A 66 -10.48 -2.54 8.69
CA PHE A 66 -10.21 -3.97 8.58
C PHE A 66 -9.65 -4.33 7.19
N THR A 67 -10.37 -3.96 6.11
CA THR A 67 -9.95 -4.26 4.74
C THR A 67 -8.64 -3.56 4.38
N GLY A 68 -8.48 -2.29 4.77
CA GLY A 68 -7.26 -1.52 4.55
C GLY A 68 -6.05 -2.10 5.29
N THR A 69 -6.24 -2.55 6.54
CA THR A 69 -5.15 -3.16 7.32
C THR A 69 -4.71 -4.50 6.72
N ILE A 70 -5.66 -5.34 6.34
CA ILE A 70 -5.35 -6.63 5.71
C ILE A 70 -4.63 -6.40 4.38
N ALA A 71 -5.16 -5.52 3.53
CA ALA A 71 -4.54 -5.22 2.24
C ALA A 71 -3.12 -4.67 2.42
N ALA A 72 -2.90 -3.75 3.36
CA ALA A 72 -1.57 -3.20 3.64
C ALA A 72 -0.59 -4.27 4.15
N ALA A 73 -1.03 -5.15 5.05
CA ALA A 73 -0.21 -6.24 5.55
C ALA A 73 0.19 -7.20 4.43
N PHE A 74 -0.77 -7.66 3.62
CA PHE A 74 -0.48 -8.54 2.49
C PHE A 74 0.42 -7.86 1.45
N THR A 75 0.19 -6.60 1.12
CA THR A 75 1.02 -5.83 0.19
C THR A 75 2.48 -5.79 0.65
N VAL A 76 2.73 -5.48 1.92
CA VAL A 76 4.09 -5.42 2.46
C VAL A 76 4.72 -6.81 2.51
N VAL A 77 4.00 -7.83 2.96
CA VAL A 77 4.51 -9.20 3.01
C VAL A 77 4.88 -9.69 1.60
N LEU A 78 3.98 -9.55 0.63
CA LEU A 78 4.23 -9.96 -0.75
C LEU A 78 5.39 -9.18 -1.37
N SER A 79 5.52 -7.87 -1.08
CA SER A 79 6.63 -7.06 -1.57
C SER A 79 7.98 -7.52 -1.01
N ILE A 80 8.04 -7.96 0.27
CA ILE A 80 9.25 -8.53 0.86
C ILE A 80 9.66 -9.79 0.11
N PHE A 81 8.73 -10.72 -0.09
CA PHE A 81 9.01 -11.97 -0.81
C PHE A 81 9.47 -11.70 -2.24
N MET A 82 8.79 -10.80 -2.93
CA MET A 82 9.13 -10.46 -4.30
C MET A 82 10.52 -9.80 -4.39
N VAL A 83 10.77 -8.73 -3.63
CA VAL A 83 12.04 -7.99 -3.69
C VAL A 83 13.20 -8.86 -3.26
N PHE A 84 13.04 -9.63 -2.18
CA PHE A 84 14.07 -10.55 -1.72
C PHE A 84 14.31 -11.70 -2.71
N GLY A 85 13.24 -12.28 -3.27
CA GLY A 85 13.32 -13.29 -4.30
C GLY A 85 14.05 -12.80 -5.55
N MET A 86 13.64 -11.63 -6.07
CA MET A 86 14.24 -11.02 -7.26
C MET A 86 15.71 -10.62 -7.09
N LYS A 87 16.13 -10.19 -5.90
CA LYS A 87 17.56 -9.97 -5.59
C LYS A 87 18.40 -11.24 -5.71
N SER A 88 17.79 -12.40 -5.57
CA SER A 88 18.47 -13.70 -5.65
C SER A 88 18.63 -14.22 -7.07
N ILE A 89 17.89 -13.65 -8.03
CA ILE A 89 17.88 -14.09 -9.43
C ILE A 89 18.83 -13.21 -10.24
N LYS A 90 19.76 -13.84 -10.94
CA LYS A 90 20.65 -13.16 -11.90
C LYS A 90 20.00 -13.18 -13.29
N GLY A 91 20.06 -12.06 -14.02
CA GLY A 91 19.59 -12.02 -15.40
C GLY A 91 18.59 -10.90 -15.69
N ARG A 92 17.76 -11.10 -16.74
CA ARG A 92 16.80 -10.09 -17.24
C ARG A 92 15.47 -10.11 -16.48
N LEU A 93 15.11 -11.21 -15.82
CA LEU A 93 13.84 -11.39 -15.16
C LEU A 93 13.51 -10.29 -14.13
N PRO A 94 14.38 -9.95 -13.17
CA PRO A 94 14.11 -8.88 -12.22
C PRO A 94 13.91 -7.52 -12.90
N LYS A 95 14.67 -7.23 -13.95
CA LYS A 95 14.60 -5.96 -14.69
C LYS A 95 13.27 -5.76 -15.42
N ILE A 96 12.58 -6.83 -15.75
CA ILE A 96 11.28 -6.80 -16.43
C ILE A 96 10.15 -6.88 -15.41
N THR A 97 10.21 -7.80 -14.47
CA THR A 97 9.12 -8.08 -13.53
C THR A 97 8.90 -6.94 -12.52
N MET A 98 9.99 -6.35 -11.99
CA MET A 98 9.86 -5.32 -10.97
C MET A 98 9.16 -4.04 -11.45
N PRO A 99 9.42 -3.50 -12.66
CA PRO A 99 8.63 -2.39 -13.19
C PRO A 99 7.17 -2.76 -13.50
N ILE A 100 6.90 -3.98 -13.99
CA ILE A 100 5.53 -4.41 -14.32
C ILE A 100 4.63 -4.40 -13.07
N THR A 101 5.12 -4.86 -11.93
CA THR A 101 4.33 -4.89 -10.69
C THR A 101 4.02 -3.51 -10.13
N THR A 102 4.69 -2.46 -10.61
CA THR A 102 4.39 -1.08 -10.20
C THR A 102 3.33 -0.39 -11.08
N ILE A 103 2.95 -1.00 -12.21
CA ILE A 103 1.97 -0.43 -13.15
C ILE A 103 0.61 -0.23 -12.49
N GLY A 104 0.21 -1.11 -11.57
CA GLY A 104 -1.07 -1.03 -10.86
C GLY A 104 -1.32 0.34 -10.19
N TYR A 105 -0.28 0.99 -9.71
CA TYR A 105 -0.39 2.32 -9.10
C TYR A 105 -0.71 3.44 -10.11
N ALA A 106 -0.23 3.31 -11.34
CA ALA A 106 -0.47 4.29 -12.40
C ALA A 106 -1.86 4.18 -13.03
N VAL A 107 -2.53 3.02 -12.88
CA VAL A 107 -3.86 2.78 -13.44
C VAL A 107 -4.92 3.50 -12.60
N PRO A 108 -5.89 4.22 -13.23
CA PRO A 108 -7.02 4.80 -12.50
C PRO A 108 -7.80 3.71 -11.74
N GLY A 109 -8.20 4.01 -10.47
CA GLY A 109 -8.85 3.02 -9.60
C GLY A 109 -10.10 2.38 -10.18
N ALA A 110 -10.92 3.16 -10.89
CA ALA A 110 -12.11 2.62 -11.56
C ALA A 110 -11.75 1.61 -12.67
N VAL A 111 -10.73 1.91 -13.49
CA VAL A 111 -10.27 1.00 -14.55
C VAL A 111 -9.72 -0.29 -13.96
N LEU A 112 -8.93 -0.18 -12.89
CA LEU A 112 -8.39 -1.33 -12.17
C LEU A 112 -9.51 -2.16 -11.53
N GLY A 113 -10.51 -1.51 -10.94
CA GLY A 113 -11.68 -2.17 -10.37
C GLY A 113 -12.43 -3.04 -11.39
N VAL A 114 -12.73 -2.48 -12.58
CA VAL A 114 -13.35 -3.23 -13.68
C VAL A 114 -12.41 -4.34 -14.17
N GLY A 115 -11.12 -4.04 -14.32
CA GLY A 115 -10.11 -5.00 -14.76
C GLY A 115 -9.95 -6.21 -13.82
N ILE A 116 -10.25 -6.05 -12.54
CA ILE A 116 -10.26 -7.15 -11.55
C ILE A 116 -11.62 -7.83 -11.51
N LEU A 117 -12.71 -7.07 -11.58
CA LEU A 117 -14.06 -7.59 -11.47
C LEU A 117 -14.38 -8.63 -12.55
N ILE A 118 -14.03 -8.33 -13.82
CA ILE A 118 -14.35 -9.21 -14.95
C ILE A 118 -13.70 -10.59 -14.81
N PRO A 119 -12.37 -10.73 -14.66
CA PRO A 119 -11.76 -12.05 -14.52
C PRO A 119 -12.13 -12.74 -13.21
N LEU A 120 -12.37 -11.97 -12.12
CA LEU A 120 -12.80 -12.54 -10.85
C LEU A 120 -14.21 -13.14 -10.93
N ALA A 121 -15.14 -12.45 -11.59
CA ALA A 121 -16.49 -12.94 -11.84
C ALA A 121 -16.49 -14.19 -12.75
N ALA A 122 -15.65 -14.21 -13.78
CA ALA A 122 -15.49 -15.38 -14.63
C ALA A 122 -14.95 -16.59 -13.85
N LEU A 123 -14.01 -16.37 -12.96
CA LEU A 123 -13.46 -17.41 -12.08
C LEU A 123 -14.51 -17.90 -11.08
N ASP A 124 -15.27 -17.00 -10.46
CA ASP A 124 -16.36 -17.35 -9.54
C ASP A 124 -17.43 -18.20 -10.19
N ASN A 125 -17.90 -17.79 -11.36
CA ASN A 125 -18.90 -18.55 -12.11
C ASN A 125 -18.37 -19.95 -12.48
N GLY A 126 -17.14 -20.02 -12.97
CA GLY A 126 -16.51 -21.32 -13.31
C GLY A 126 -16.35 -22.24 -12.10
N LEU A 127 -16.04 -21.69 -10.91
CA LEU A 127 -15.97 -22.46 -9.67
C LEU A 127 -17.35 -22.89 -9.19
N ALA A 128 -18.35 -22.00 -9.23
CA ALA A 128 -19.71 -22.30 -8.84
C ALA A 128 -20.29 -23.43 -9.71
N ASP A 129 -20.11 -23.35 -11.04
CA ASP A 129 -20.53 -24.37 -11.98
C ASP A 129 -19.84 -25.73 -11.74
N ALA A 130 -18.53 -25.71 -11.50
CA ALA A 130 -17.77 -26.92 -11.21
C ALA A 130 -18.23 -27.60 -9.90
N ILE A 131 -18.46 -26.81 -8.84
CA ILE A 131 -18.94 -27.32 -7.55
C ILE A 131 -20.36 -27.85 -7.69
N TYR A 132 -21.23 -27.09 -8.38
CA TYR A 132 -22.60 -27.53 -8.64
C TYR A 132 -22.64 -28.86 -9.40
N TYR A 133 -21.79 -29.04 -10.40
CA TYR A 133 -21.70 -30.30 -11.16
C TYR A 133 -21.33 -31.49 -10.28
N ILE A 134 -20.47 -31.29 -9.27
CA ILE A 134 -19.99 -32.38 -8.39
C ILE A 134 -20.95 -32.62 -7.22
N THR A 135 -21.45 -31.54 -6.61
CA THR A 135 -22.15 -31.62 -5.31
C THR A 135 -23.66 -31.39 -5.41
N GLN A 136 -24.15 -30.88 -6.55
CA GLN A 136 -25.53 -30.40 -6.76
C GLN A 136 -25.94 -29.28 -5.78
N ILE A 137 -24.95 -28.58 -5.19
CA ILE A 137 -25.16 -27.46 -4.27
C ILE A 137 -24.77 -26.16 -4.97
N ASP A 138 -25.70 -25.22 -5.06
CA ASP A 138 -25.40 -23.86 -5.53
C ASP A 138 -24.78 -23.03 -4.40
N ILE A 139 -23.51 -22.72 -4.52
CA ILE A 139 -22.75 -21.94 -3.53
C ILE A 139 -22.75 -20.45 -3.82
N GLY A 140 -23.29 -20.03 -4.98
CA GLY A 140 -23.24 -18.64 -5.43
C GLY A 140 -21.83 -18.14 -5.71
N LEU A 141 -21.67 -16.81 -5.67
CA LEU A 141 -20.35 -16.15 -5.87
C LEU A 141 -19.57 -16.15 -4.55
N ILE A 142 -18.29 -16.54 -4.59
CA ILE A 142 -17.40 -16.68 -3.42
C ILE A 142 -16.54 -15.43 -3.23
N PHE A 143 -16.00 -14.88 -4.31
CA PHE A 143 -15.03 -13.79 -4.28
C PHE A 143 -15.62 -12.45 -4.70
N THR A 144 -16.44 -12.45 -5.74
CA THR A 144 -17.09 -11.26 -6.29
C THR A 144 -18.13 -10.71 -5.32
N GLY A 145 -18.14 -9.42 -5.08
CA GLY A 145 -19.05 -8.78 -4.11
C GLY A 145 -18.68 -9.04 -2.66
N THR A 146 -17.43 -9.43 -2.37
CA THR A 146 -16.91 -9.61 -1.02
C THR A 146 -15.72 -8.70 -0.75
N SER A 147 -15.31 -8.57 0.51
CA SER A 147 -14.11 -7.84 0.89
C SER A 147 -12.83 -8.38 0.23
N PHE A 148 -12.85 -9.64 -0.24
CA PHE A 148 -11.72 -10.22 -0.97
C PHE A 148 -11.40 -9.47 -2.25
N ALA A 149 -12.42 -9.13 -3.06
CA ALA A 149 -12.23 -8.38 -4.29
C ALA A 149 -11.60 -7.01 -4.05
N ILE A 150 -12.03 -6.32 -2.98
CA ILE A 150 -11.47 -5.02 -2.58
C ILE A 150 -10.01 -5.18 -2.12
N ILE A 151 -9.72 -6.16 -1.26
CA ILE A 151 -8.36 -6.43 -0.77
C ILE A 151 -7.42 -6.75 -1.92
N LEU A 152 -7.85 -7.57 -2.88
CA LEU A 152 -7.07 -7.91 -4.07
C LEU A 152 -6.77 -6.65 -4.91
N ALA A 153 -7.77 -5.80 -5.13
CA ALA A 153 -7.59 -4.55 -5.86
C ALA A 153 -6.60 -3.62 -5.16
N TYR A 154 -6.67 -3.50 -3.85
CA TYR A 154 -5.75 -2.68 -3.07
C TYR A 154 -4.32 -3.23 -3.12
N ILE A 155 -4.14 -4.54 -3.01
CA ILE A 155 -2.83 -5.17 -3.15
C ILE A 155 -2.23 -4.84 -4.51
N VAL A 156 -2.97 -5.06 -5.60
CA VAL A 156 -2.48 -4.78 -6.97
C VAL A 156 -2.17 -3.30 -7.15
N ARG A 157 -3.06 -2.41 -6.67
CA ARG A 157 -2.92 -0.97 -6.84
C ARG A 157 -1.74 -0.40 -6.07
N PHE A 158 -1.61 -0.77 -4.81
CA PHE A 158 -0.62 -0.17 -3.90
C PHE A 158 0.65 -0.99 -3.75
N PHE A 159 0.82 -2.03 -4.56
CA PHE A 159 2.02 -2.88 -4.54
C PHE A 159 3.30 -2.08 -4.75
N ALA A 160 3.27 -1.08 -5.63
CA ALA A 160 4.40 -0.20 -5.92
C ALA A 160 4.97 0.49 -4.66
N ILE A 161 4.10 0.90 -3.73
CA ILE A 161 4.50 1.56 -2.47
C ILE A 161 5.26 0.57 -1.58
N GLY A 162 4.67 -0.62 -1.36
CA GLY A 162 5.29 -1.69 -0.59
C GLY A 162 6.62 -2.14 -1.18
N GLN A 163 6.66 -2.32 -2.51
CA GLN A 163 7.87 -2.71 -3.24
C GLN A 163 8.96 -1.65 -3.10
N GLY A 164 8.67 -0.38 -3.42
CA GLY A 164 9.66 0.70 -3.35
C GLY A 164 10.22 0.91 -1.95
N ALA A 165 9.38 0.83 -0.92
CA ALA A 165 9.81 0.92 0.47
C ALA A 165 10.70 -0.27 0.87
N THR A 166 10.35 -1.48 0.44
CA THR A 166 11.13 -2.70 0.71
C THR A 166 12.48 -2.66 -0.02
N GLU A 167 12.51 -2.22 -1.29
CA GLU A 167 13.74 -2.04 -2.05
C GLU A 167 14.68 -1.04 -1.37
N ALA A 168 14.15 0.12 -0.97
CA ALA A 168 14.91 1.15 -0.28
C ALA A 168 15.44 0.66 1.07
N ALA A 169 14.63 -0.09 1.83
CA ALA A 169 15.03 -0.62 3.12
C ALA A 169 16.12 -1.69 3.00
N LEU A 170 15.95 -2.66 2.11
CA LEU A 170 16.94 -3.69 1.83
C LEU A 170 18.20 -3.15 1.15
N GLY A 171 18.10 -2.04 0.41
CA GLY A 171 19.23 -1.37 -0.22
C GLY A 171 20.17 -0.69 0.77
N ARG A 172 19.72 -0.40 1.99
CA ARG A 172 20.56 0.18 3.08
C ARG A 172 21.40 -0.85 3.81
N ILE A 173 21.08 -2.14 3.67
CA ILE A 173 21.83 -3.22 4.32
C ILE A 173 23.12 -3.48 3.52
N SER A 174 24.24 -3.46 4.21
CA SER A 174 25.53 -3.78 3.60
C SER A 174 25.55 -5.21 3.07
N PRO A 175 25.98 -5.46 1.81
CA PRO A 175 26.16 -6.80 1.27
C PRO A 175 27.10 -7.68 2.11
N ASN A 176 28.04 -7.06 2.82
CA ASN A 176 29.01 -7.77 3.66
C ASN A 176 28.33 -8.52 4.81
N LEU A 177 27.19 -8.03 5.34
CA LEU A 177 26.42 -8.72 6.36
C LEU A 177 25.84 -10.05 5.83
N GLU A 178 25.32 -10.02 4.61
CA GLU A 178 24.82 -11.23 3.95
C GLU A 178 25.95 -12.23 3.68
N HIS A 179 27.07 -11.76 3.15
CA HIS A 179 28.24 -12.60 2.87
C HIS A 179 28.78 -13.23 4.15
N ALA A 180 28.95 -12.46 5.23
CA ALA A 180 29.42 -12.98 6.52
C ALA A 180 28.47 -14.05 7.09
N ALA A 181 27.17 -13.82 7.05
CA ALA A 181 26.19 -14.80 7.52
C ALA A 181 26.22 -16.10 6.70
N ARG A 182 26.38 -15.99 5.39
CA ARG A 182 26.51 -17.15 4.50
C ARG A 182 27.81 -17.92 4.69
N SER A 183 28.91 -17.26 4.97
CA SER A 183 30.19 -17.89 5.32
C SER A 183 30.08 -18.68 6.62
N LEU A 184 29.19 -18.28 7.53
CA LEU A 184 28.83 -19.02 8.75
C LEU A 184 27.76 -20.12 8.52
N GLY A 185 27.50 -20.51 7.27
CA GLY A 185 26.59 -21.60 6.93
C GLY A 185 25.09 -21.25 7.02
N LYS A 186 24.70 -19.97 7.14
CA LYS A 186 23.29 -19.59 7.20
C LYS A 186 22.63 -19.66 5.81
N SER A 187 21.43 -20.25 5.75
CA SER A 187 20.61 -20.25 4.56
C SER A 187 20.07 -18.85 4.23
N ARG A 188 19.65 -18.60 2.97
CA ARG A 188 19.07 -17.31 2.56
C ARG A 188 17.85 -16.93 3.38
N THR A 189 16.95 -17.86 3.64
CA THR A 189 15.76 -17.62 4.48
C THR A 189 16.14 -17.29 5.92
N SER A 190 17.18 -17.93 6.47
CA SER A 190 17.71 -17.58 7.79
C SER A 190 18.29 -16.16 7.82
N VAL A 191 18.98 -15.74 6.76
CA VAL A 191 19.50 -14.37 6.61
C VAL A 191 18.34 -13.37 6.54
N LEU A 192 17.29 -13.66 5.76
CA LEU A 192 16.11 -12.81 5.71
C LEU A 192 15.48 -12.64 7.09
N ASN A 193 15.17 -13.74 7.77
CA ASN A 193 14.40 -13.69 9.02
C ASN A 193 15.22 -13.18 10.21
N ARG A 194 16.52 -13.49 10.29
CA ARG A 194 17.36 -13.17 11.46
C ARG A 194 18.17 -11.89 11.31
N ILE A 195 18.40 -11.42 10.08
CA ILE A 195 19.23 -10.24 9.82
C ILE A 195 18.42 -9.14 9.14
N HIS A 196 17.83 -9.43 7.98
CA HIS A 196 17.18 -8.40 7.18
C HIS A 196 15.91 -7.87 7.87
N LEU A 197 14.95 -8.73 8.19
CA LEU A 197 13.67 -8.33 8.78
C LEU A 197 13.82 -7.53 10.09
N PRO A 198 14.64 -7.93 11.06
CA PRO A 198 14.83 -7.14 12.28
C PRO A 198 15.41 -5.73 12.01
N ILE A 199 16.31 -5.60 11.03
CA ILE A 199 16.92 -4.32 10.69
C ILE A 199 15.91 -3.39 10.00
N ILE A 200 15.08 -3.91 9.09
CA ILE A 200 14.16 -3.11 8.27
C ILE A 200 12.76 -2.97 8.85
N LYS A 201 12.44 -3.62 9.99
CA LYS A 201 11.08 -3.64 10.57
C LYS A 201 10.44 -2.25 10.70
N GLY A 202 11.21 -1.23 11.08
CA GLY A 202 10.71 0.13 11.19
C GLY A 202 10.32 0.73 9.83
N SER A 203 11.13 0.49 8.79
CA SER A 203 10.81 0.92 7.43
C SER A 203 9.59 0.18 6.86
N LEU A 204 9.44 -1.11 7.19
CA LEU A 204 8.27 -1.90 6.79
C LEU A 204 6.99 -1.43 7.49
N GLY A 205 7.07 -1.06 8.78
CA GLY A 205 5.96 -0.47 9.50
C GLY A 205 5.51 0.87 8.89
N SER A 206 6.46 1.72 8.51
CA SER A 206 6.16 2.96 7.79
C SER A 206 5.54 2.70 6.41
N ALA A 207 6.02 1.70 5.68
CA ALA A 207 5.45 1.29 4.40
C ALA A 207 4.01 0.78 4.55
N MET A 208 3.76 -0.05 5.56
CA MET A 208 2.43 -0.56 5.88
C MET A 208 1.46 0.57 6.20
N LEU A 209 1.89 1.57 6.98
CA LEU A 209 1.09 2.75 7.29
C LEU A 209 0.76 3.56 6.03
N LEU A 210 1.73 3.77 5.13
CA LEU A 210 1.50 4.48 3.88
C LEU A 210 0.49 3.77 2.99
N VAL A 211 0.65 2.45 2.80
CA VAL A 211 -0.31 1.64 2.04
C VAL A 211 -1.70 1.69 2.68
N PHE A 212 -1.79 1.56 4.00
CA PHE A 212 -3.05 1.66 4.73
C PHE A 212 -3.76 2.99 4.50
N VAL A 213 -3.05 4.11 4.62
CA VAL A 213 -3.61 5.45 4.38
C VAL A 213 -4.11 5.61 2.95
N ASP A 214 -3.39 5.04 1.98
CA ASP A 214 -3.82 5.08 0.58
C ASP A 214 -5.03 4.16 0.31
N CYS A 215 -5.12 3.00 0.96
CA CYS A 215 -6.31 2.15 0.93
C CYS A 215 -7.55 2.88 1.47
N VAL A 216 -7.43 3.58 2.60
CA VAL A 216 -8.55 4.33 3.21
C VAL A 216 -9.06 5.45 2.31
N LYS A 217 -8.20 6.04 1.50
CA LYS A 217 -8.55 7.12 0.55
C LYS A 217 -9.07 6.61 -0.80
N GLU A 218 -8.96 5.30 -1.06
CA GLU A 218 -9.31 4.73 -2.37
C GLU A 218 -10.84 4.55 -2.50
N LEU A 219 -11.48 5.51 -3.12
CA LEU A 219 -12.92 5.50 -3.33
C LEU A 219 -13.36 4.84 -4.66
N PRO A 220 -12.76 5.14 -5.84
CA PRO A 220 -13.24 4.64 -7.13
C PRO A 220 -13.26 3.11 -7.26
N ALA A 221 -12.19 2.42 -6.87
CA ALA A 221 -12.14 0.96 -6.91
C ALA A 221 -13.10 0.34 -5.89
N THR A 222 -13.19 0.95 -4.69
CA THR A 222 -14.07 0.47 -3.62
C THR A 222 -15.54 0.51 -4.02
N LEU A 223 -15.99 1.62 -4.64
CA LEU A 223 -17.39 1.76 -5.09
C LEU A 223 -17.79 0.72 -6.13
N LEU A 224 -16.85 0.26 -6.97
CA LEU A 224 -17.12 -0.75 -7.99
C LEU A 224 -17.11 -2.19 -7.44
N LEU A 225 -16.30 -2.44 -6.43
CA LEU A 225 -16.05 -3.79 -5.91
C LEU A 225 -16.80 -4.09 -4.59
N ARG A 226 -17.41 -3.05 -3.97
CA ARG A 226 -18.13 -3.23 -2.69
C ARG A 226 -19.27 -4.23 -2.83
N PRO A 227 -19.53 -5.04 -1.80
CA PRO A 227 -20.75 -5.84 -1.71
C PRO A 227 -21.97 -4.90 -1.68
N PHE A 228 -23.01 -5.27 -2.39
CA PHE A 228 -24.28 -4.55 -2.43
C PHE A 228 -25.04 -4.70 -1.12
#